data_9e6ef2e952d26d604e63c6ce40607035
#
_entry.id   9e6ef2e952d26d604e63c6ce40607035
#
_cell.length_a   1.000
_cell.length_b   1.000
_cell.length_c   1.000
_cell.angle_alpha   90.00
_cell.angle_beta   90.00
_cell.angle_gamma   90.00
#
_symmetry.space_group_name_H-M   'P 1'
#
loop_
_entity.id
_entity.type
_entity.pdbx_description
1 polymer ?
#
loop_
_entity_poly.entity_id
_entity_poly.type
_entity_poly.pdbx_seq_one_letter_code
_entity_poly.pdbx_strand_id
1 'polypeptide(L)'
;MSTIRCFLQLSLTLLIAACGPGGEANKPAISGGSDGGDAAERLNPMITLHEGDRSLFGLYAPSIRPRGRLNASSPVKSPSDRAEEVLDFGMSDYVFEGSMEGGVERGLPAFLELRDAMQAAGADASSHPFVVKMAKLESEEQAVDEVGLQLDAGVSGIMFVEVESAEEVRWGLRAMRYSDDDGTRRNGVGSAPGYWGVTEAEYREKADLWPLDPNGELVSWVIVESHEGLANVREIAAVPGVGVLWPGAGTLRGLFSTVGDDGERVLDHEGWENAIQSVLSACKEFDVPCGYPANSSDIEMRLDQGFSVFVMGWGESGFETVEIGRQLAGR
;
A
#
# COMPACT_ATOMS: atom_id res chain seq x y z
N MET A 1 -72.13 -0.97 34.44
CA MET A 1 -72.51 0.42 34.72
C MET A 1 -71.47 1.24 33.98
N SER A 2 -71.87 1.67 32.83
CA SER A 2 -72.16 3.02 32.33
C SER A 2 -70.89 3.85 32.16
N THR A 3 -70.43 3.91 30.98
CA THR A 3 -70.47 4.95 29.92
C THR A 3 -69.80 6.26 30.27
N ILE A 4 -68.89 6.74 29.50
CA ILE A 4 -69.12 7.80 28.50
C ILE A 4 -67.90 7.98 27.59
N ARG A 5 -68.17 7.93 26.28
CA ARG A 5 -67.26 8.32 25.16
C ARG A 5 -67.17 9.84 25.07
N CYS A 6 -66.03 10.37 24.77
CA CYS A 6 -65.94 11.69 24.16
C CYS A 6 -65.06 11.64 22.93
N PHE A 7 -65.69 11.85 21.77
CA PHE A 7 -65.07 12.06 20.46
C PHE A 7 -64.62 13.52 20.38
N LEU A 8 -63.39 13.74 19.96
CA LEU A 8 -62.98 15.05 19.43
C LEU A 8 -62.45 14.86 18.00
N GLN A 9 -63.26 15.29 17.04
CA GLN A 9 -62.86 15.48 15.66
C GLN A 9 -61.98 16.72 15.57
N LEU A 10 -60.84 16.61 14.93
CA LEU A 10 -60.10 17.77 14.43
C LEU A 10 -59.98 17.68 12.91
N SER A 11 -60.49 18.71 12.28
CA SER A 11 -60.67 18.90 10.84
C SER A 11 -59.33 19.06 10.14
N LEU A 12 -59.20 18.34 9.05
CA LEU A 12 -58.10 18.40 8.09
C LEU A 12 -58.35 19.57 7.10
N THR A 13 -57.55 20.63 7.16
CA THR A 13 -57.59 21.69 6.14
C THR A 13 -56.48 21.42 5.12
N LEU A 14 -56.94 21.09 3.91
CA LEU A 14 -56.11 20.87 2.73
C LEU A 14 -55.74 22.25 2.14
N LEU A 15 -54.46 22.59 2.14
CA LEU A 15 -53.93 23.71 1.33
C LEU A 15 -53.22 23.12 0.10
N ILE A 16 -53.86 23.32 -1.04
CA ILE A 16 -53.26 23.09 -2.34
C ILE A 16 -52.46 24.34 -2.69
N ALA A 17 -51.11 24.23 -2.82
CA ALA A 17 -50.28 25.25 -3.42
C ALA A 17 -49.65 24.71 -4.71
N ALA A 18 -49.83 25.52 -5.74
CA ALA A 18 -49.56 25.22 -7.14
C ALA A 18 -48.06 24.99 -7.45
N CYS A 19 -47.83 24.13 -8.42
CA CYS A 19 -46.55 23.96 -9.14
C CYS A 19 -46.19 25.23 -9.92
N GLY A 20 -44.94 25.71 -9.69
CA GLY A 20 -44.23 26.61 -10.60
C GLY A 20 -42.87 25.95 -10.93
N PRO A 21 -42.42 26.06 -12.20
CA PRO A 21 -41.24 25.34 -12.65
C PRO A 21 -39.94 26.09 -12.44
N GLY A 22 -38.86 25.36 -12.15
CA GLY A 22 -37.50 25.75 -12.47
C GLY A 22 -36.81 26.64 -11.45
N GLY A 23 -35.97 26.00 -10.64
CA GLY A 23 -34.86 26.62 -9.92
C GLY A 23 -33.68 25.68 -9.98
N GLU A 24 -32.83 25.82 -10.98
CA GLU A 24 -31.52 25.17 -11.01
C GLU A 24 -30.75 25.61 -9.76
N ALA A 25 -30.38 24.64 -8.94
CA ALA A 25 -29.48 24.85 -7.84
C ALA A 25 -28.10 25.25 -8.41
N ASN A 26 -27.76 26.49 -8.24
CA ASN A 26 -26.50 27.10 -8.59
C ASN A 26 -25.40 26.45 -7.74
N LYS A 27 -24.69 25.49 -8.34
CA LYS A 27 -23.44 24.94 -7.81
C LYS A 27 -22.43 26.09 -7.90
N PRO A 28 -21.72 26.47 -6.81
CA PRO A 28 -20.71 27.49 -6.94
C PRO A 28 -19.64 27.01 -7.90
N ALA A 29 -19.45 27.73 -9.01
CA ALA A 29 -18.33 27.53 -9.90
C ALA A 29 -17.06 27.85 -9.11
N ILE A 30 -16.27 26.83 -8.83
CA ILE A 30 -14.89 26.99 -8.40
C ILE A 30 -14.19 27.59 -9.62
N SER A 31 -13.94 28.88 -9.56
CA SER A 31 -13.10 29.57 -10.54
C SER A 31 -11.72 28.93 -10.49
N GLY A 32 -11.37 28.21 -11.53
CA GLY A 32 -10.03 27.73 -11.75
C GLY A 32 -9.09 28.92 -11.88
N GLY A 33 -8.48 29.30 -10.78
CA GLY A 33 -7.25 30.07 -10.79
C GLY A 33 -6.15 29.11 -11.21
N SER A 34 -5.68 29.25 -12.45
CA SER A 34 -4.40 28.68 -12.88
C SER A 34 -3.29 29.51 -12.23
N ASP A 35 -3.03 29.27 -10.95
CA ASP A 35 -1.73 29.56 -10.39
C ASP A 35 -0.82 28.42 -10.82
N GLY A 36 -0.10 28.61 -11.91
CA GLY A 36 1.05 27.82 -12.32
C GLY A 36 2.22 28.10 -11.38
N GLY A 37 2.09 27.68 -10.12
CA GLY A 37 3.21 27.34 -9.30
C GLY A 37 3.73 26.02 -9.84
N ASP A 38 5.00 25.92 -10.24
CA ASP A 38 5.71 24.66 -10.47
C ASP A 38 5.48 23.79 -9.25
N ALA A 39 4.55 22.84 -9.34
CA ALA A 39 4.47 21.75 -8.37
C ALA A 39 5.83 21.08 -8.45
N ALA A 40 6.59 21.11 -7.36
CA ALA A 40 7.90 20.50 -7.30
C ALA A 40 7.75 19.04 -7.77
N GLU A 41 8.54 18.65 -8.75
CA GLU A 41 8.50 17.30 -9.30
C GLU A 41 8.74 16.29 -8.18
N ARG A 42 7.82 15.32 -8.01
CA ARG A 42 7.93 14.28 -7.00
C ARG A 42 9.14 13.41 -7.26
N LEU A 43 9.90 13.11 -6.21
CA LEU A 43 10.98 12.12 -6.27
C LEU A 43 10.42 10.69 -6.26
N ASN A 44 9.29 10.48 -5.61
CA ASN A 44 8.63 9.18 -5.55
C ASN A 44 7.46 9.14 -6.55
N PRO A 45 7.60 8.49 -7.71
CA PRO A 45 6.55 8.44 -8.73
C PRO A 45 5.28 7.72 -8.27
N MET A 46 5.37 6.87 -7.23
CA MET A 46 4.18 6.24 -6.64
C MET A 46 3.21 7.30 -6.11
N ILE A 47 3.73 8.34 -5.46
CA ILE A 47 2.90 9.43 -4.90
C ILE A 47 2.21 10.21 -6.02
N THR A 48 2.92 10.53 -7.12
CA THR A 48 2.30 11.16 -8.29
C THR A 48 1.13 10.35 -8.85
N LEU A 49 1.25 9.01 -8.83
CA LEU A 49 0.16 8.15 -9.27
C LEU A 49 -1.00 8.14 -8.27
N HIS A 50 -0.73 8.10 -6.97
CA HIS A 50 -1.75 8.20 -5.93
C HIS A 50 -2.50 9.54 -5.98
N GLU A 51 -1.80 10.65 -6.10
CA GLU A 51 -2.41 12.00 -6.22
C GLU A 51 -3.25 12.18 -7.49
N GLY A 52 -2.96 11.38 -8.51
CA GLY A 52 -3.72 11.34 -9.76
C GLY A 52 -4.81 10.25 -9.81
N ASP A 53 -5.14 9.60 -8.70
CA ASP A 53 -6.08 8.48 -8.63
C ASP A 53 -5.77 7.37 -9.65
N ARG A 54 -4.47 7.10 -9.87
CA ARG A 54 -4.00 6.12 -10.86
C ARG A 54 -3.49 4.87 -10.18
N SER A 55 -3.76 3.71 -10.80
CA SER A 55 -3.28 2.42 -10.29
C SER A 55 -1.76 2.27 -10.43
N LEU A 56 -1.15 1.59 -9.46
CA LEU A 56 0.26 1.25 -9.40
C LEU A 56 0.47 -0.24 -9.68
N PHE A 57 1.52 -0.55 -10.45
CA PHE A 57 1.88 -1.92 -10.81
C PHE A 57 3.37 -2.15 -10.57
N GLY A 58 3.69 -2.99 -9.58
CA GLY A 58 5.06 -3.31 -9.21
C GLY A 58 5.40 -4.78 -9.32
N LEU A 59 6.68 -5.08 -9.23
CA LEU A 59 7.23 -6.42 -9.32
C LEU A 59 7.85 -6.87 -7.99
N TYR A 60 7.50 -8.06 -7.53
CA TYR A 60 8.09 -8.66 -6.35
C TYR A 60 9.43 -9.31 -6.67
N ALA A 61 10.50 -8.66 -6.27
CA ALA A 61 11.85 -9.19 -6.48
C ALA A 61 12.03 -10.53 -5.75
N PRO A 62 12.50 -11.57 -6.44
CA PRO A 62 12.73 -12.85 -5.81
C PRO A 62 13.89 -12.75 -4.81
N SER A 63 13.76 -13.41 -3.66
CA SER A 63 14.80 -13.43 -2.65
C SER A 63 16.13 -13.93 -3.22
N ILE A 64 17.22 -13.22 -2.92
CA ILE A 64 18.60 -13.63 -3.27
C ILE A 64 18.96 -14.93 -2.55
N ARG A 65 18.35 -15.18 -1.38
CA ARG A 65 18.54 -16.41 -0.59
C ARG A 65 17.19 -17.11 -0.40
N PRO A 66 16.79 -17.95 -1.38
CA PRO A 66 15.48 -18.59 -1.32
C PRO A 66 15.34 -19.44 -0.05
N ARG A 67 14.20 -19.25 0.61
CA ARG A 67 13.78 -20.13 1.73
C ARG A 67 13.24 -21.43 1.14
N GLY A 68 13.92 -22.56 1.39
CA GLY A 68 13.44 -23.88 1.00
C GLY A 68 14.31 -24.58 -0.05
N ARG A 69 13.94 -25.83 -0.39
CA ARG A 69 14.60 -26.61 -1.45
C ARG A 69 14.30 -25.95 -2.78
N LEU A 70 15.26 -25.22 -3.32
CA LEU A 70 15.28 -24.93 -4.75
C LEU A 70 15.27 -26.26 -5.48
N ASN A 71 14.37 -26.42 -6.44
CA ASN A 71 14.62 -27.38 -7.49
C ASN A 71 15.94 -26.97 -8.15
N ALA A 72 16.93 -27.83 -8.08
CA ALA A 72 18.32 -27.58 -8.51
C ALA A 72 18.47 -27.23 -10.01
N SER A 73 17.37 -27.00 -10.72
CA SER A 73 17.32 -26.75 -12.16
C SER A 73 17.10 -25.28 -12.57
N SER A 74 16.78 -24.38 -11.64
CA SER A 74 16.63 -22.96 -12.00
C SER A 74 17.87 -22.19 -11.57
N PRO A 75 18.63 -21.57 -12.49
CA PRO A 75 19.76 -20.74 -12.12
C PRO A 75 19.27 -19.57 -11.25
N VAL A 76 19.92 -19.36 -10.11
CA VAL A 76 19.69 -18.16 -9.29
C VAL A 76 20.25 -16.97 -10.05
N LYS A 77 19.40 -16.06 -10.51
CA LYS A 77 19.84 -14.83 -11.17
C LYS A 77 20.62 -13.95 -10.19
N SER A 78 21.71 -13.37 -10.66
CA SER A 78 22.47 -12.41 -9.86
C SER A 78 21.68 -11.12 -9.64
N PRO A 79 22.04 -10.29 -8.65
CA PRO A 79 21.44 -8.96 -8.49
C PRO A 79 21.56 -8.10 -9.77
N SER A 80 22.69 -8.18 -10.48
CA SER A 80 22.90 -7.45 -11.76
C SER A 80 21.95 -7.93 -12.86
N ASP A 81 21.78 -9.25 -13.03
CA ASP A 81 20.82 -9.79 -14.03
C ASP A 81 19.39 -9.32 -13.74
N ARG A 82 19.03 -9.20 -12.46
CA ARG A 82 17.69 -8.70 -12.05
C ARG A 82 17.53 -7.21 -12.30
N ALA A 83 18.58 -6.45 -12.01
CA ALA A 83 18.57 -5.01 -12.29
C ALA A 83 18.39 -4.75 -13.80
N GLU A 84 19.17 -5.41 -14.65
CA GLU A 84 19.03 -5.32 -16.11
C GLU A 84 17.61 -5.71 -16.56
N GLU A 85 17.08 -6.82 -16.06
CA GLU A 85 15.76 -7.34 -16.44
C GLU A 85 14.61 -6.37 -16.13
N VAL A 86 14.61 -5.72 -14.96
CA VAL A 86 13.54 -4.77 -14.59
C VAL A 86 13.70 -3.42 -15.31
N LEU A 87 14.93 -2.98 -15.54
CA LEU A 87 15.19 -1.76 -16.31
C LEU A 87 14.82 -1.96 -17.78
N ASP A 88 15.16 -3.09 -18.38
CA ASP A 88 14.79 -3.44 -19.77
C ASP A 88 13.26 -3.56 -19.91
N PHE A 89 12.58 -4.09 -18.90
CA PHE A 89 11.12 -4.15 -18.88
C PHE A 89 10.48 -2.74 -18.82
N GLY A 90 10.98 -1.84 -18.00
CA GLY A 90 10.66 -0.41 -17.98
C GLY A 90 9.21 -0.01 -17.66
N MET A 91 8.34 -0.97 -17.27
CA MET A 91 6.92 -0.71 -16.99
C MET A 91 6.51 -0.92 -15.54
N SER A 92 7.45 -1.29 -14.67
CA SER A 92 7.20 -1.40 -13.23
C SER A 92 7.23 -0.02 -12.57
N ASP A 93 6.21 0.33 -11.81
CA ASP A 93 6.14 1.61 -11.09
C ASP A 93 6.98 1.59 -9.80
N TYR A 94 7.30 0.42 -9.29
CA TYR A 94 8.12 0.20 -8.09
C TYR A 94 8.65 -1.23 -8.05
N VAL A 95 9.70 -1.44 -7.26
CA VAL A 95 10.23 -2.77 -6.94
C VAL A 95 9.86 -3.13 -5.51
N PHE A 96 9.13 -4.22 -5.34
CA PHE A 96 8.75 -4.74 -4.04
C PHE A 96 9.73 -5.83 -3.59
N GLU A 97 10.26 -5.74 -2.37
CA GLU A 97 11.31 -6.64 -1.90
C GLU A 97 11.00 -7.15 -0.46
N GLY A 98 11.20 -8.43 -0.21
CA GLY A 98 10.78 -9.09 1.03
C GLY A 98 11.92 -9.72 1.84
N SER A 99 13.19 -9.42 1.58
CA SER A 99 14.30 -10.06 2.31
C SER A 99 14.31 -9.71 3.79
N MET A 100 13.84 -8.51 4.15
CA MET A 100 13.82 -8.01 5.53
C MET A 100 12.62 -8.46 6.37
N GLU A 101 11.63 -9.13 5.78
CA GLU A 101 10.49 -9.72 6.48
C GLU A 101 10.90 -10.72 7.57
N GLY A 102 12.04 -11.38 7.40
CA GLY A 102 12.59 -12.31 8.39
C GLY A 102 13.58 -11.69 9.37
N GLY A 103 13.59 -10.37 9.52
CA GLY A 103 14.49 -9.59 10.36
C GLY A 103 15.46 -8.74 9.53
N VAL A 104 15.56 -7.46 9.89
CA VAL A 104 16.33 -6.45 9.16
C VAL A 104 17.82 -6.78 9.09
N GLU A 105 18.43 -7.20 10.20
CA GLU A 105 19.87 -7.52 10.24
C GLU A 105 20.26 -8.61 9.22
N ARG A 106 19.38 -9.59 9.04
CA ARG A 106 19.62 -10.71 8.11
C ARG A 106 19.31 -10.33 6.66
N GLY A 107 18.26 -9.53 6.46
CA GLY A 107 17.74 -9.19 5.13
C GLY A 107 18.44 -8.01 4.47
N LEU A 108 18.85 -7.02 5.26
CA LEU A 108 19.44 -5.78 4.77
C LEU A 108 20.66 -5.98 3.82
N PRO A 109 21.61 -6.89 4.08
CA PRO A 109 22.70 -7.11 3.14
C PRO A 109 22.22 -7.56 1.76
N ALA A 110 21.22 -8.43 1.68
CA ALA A 110 20.67 -8.91 0.42
C ALA A 110 19.87 -7.80 -0.31
N PHE A 111 19.15 -6.97 0.42
CA PHE A 111 18.51 -5.78 -0.14
C PHE A 111 19.55 -4.81 -0.75
N LEU A 112 20.63 -4.51 0.01
CA LEU A 112 21.68 -3.60 -0.47
C LEU A 112 22.36 -4.13 -1.74
N GLU A 113 22.61 -5.45 -1.85
CA GLU A 113 23.16 -6.05 -3.08
C GLU A 113 22.26 -5.79 -4.29
N LEU A 114 20.94 -5.90 -4.16
CA LEU A 114 20.00 -5.61 -5.24
C LEU A 114 19.91 -4.11 -5.54
N ARG A 115 19.77 -3.27 -4.50
CA ARG A 115 19.72 -1.81 -4.67
C ARG A 115 20.97 -1.27 -5.35
N ASP A 116 22.15 -1.72 -4.93
CA ASP A 116 23.43 -1.28 -5.51
C ASP A 116 23.57 -1.73 -6.96
N ALA A 117 23.10 -2.93 -7.29
CA ALA A 117 23.05 -3.40 -8.68
C ALA A 117 22.08 -2.55 -9.52
N MET A 118 20.90 -2.21 -8.99
CA MET A 118 19.94 -1.31 -9.64
C MET A 118 20.56 0.07 -9.89
N GLN A 119 21.20 0.64 -8.87
CA GLN A 119 21.87 1.93 -9.00
C GLN A 119 23.03 1.90 -10.01
N ALA A 120 23.82 0.84 -10.02
CA ALA A 120 24.88 0.65 -11.01
C ALA A 120 24.37 0.52 -12.45
N ALA A 121 23.15 -0.01 -12.62
CA ALA A 121 22.46 -0.09 -13.91
C ALA A 121 21.74 1.23 -14.29
N GLY A 122 21.77 2.27 -13.42
CA GLY A 122 21.23 3.59 -13.71
C GLY A 122 19.86 3.87 -13.10
N ALA A 123 19.34 2.99 -12.24
CA ALA A 123 18.10 3.23 -11.50
C ALA A 123 18.35 4.11 -10.25
N ASP A 124 17.32 4.81 -9.84
CA ASP A 124 17.24 5.58 -8.62
C ASP A 124 15.80 5.56 -8.05
N ALA A 125 15.56 6.25 -6.95
CA ALA A 125 14.22 6.30 -6.33
C ALA A 125 13.17 7.00 -7.20
N SER A 126 13.58 7.84 -8.17
CA SER A 126 12.65 8.53 -9.09
C SER A 126 12.21 7.65 -10.25
N SER A 127 12.96 6.64 -10.56
CA SER A 127 12.68 5.68 -11.66
C SER A 127 12.19 4.34 -11.14
N HIS A 128 12.79 3.83 -10.06
CA HIS A 128 12.52 2.52 -9.47
C HIS A 128 12.52 2.59 -7.93
N PRO A 129 11.50 3.23 -7.31
CA PRO A 129 11.40 3.27 -5.86
C PRO A 129 11.25 1.87 -5.29
N PHE A 130 11.91 1.61 -4.16
CA PHE A 130 11.74 0.36 -3.44
C PHE A 130 10.67 0.45 -2.38
N VAL A 131 9.81 -0.56 -2.32
CA VAL A 131 8.93 -0.86 -1.18
C VAL A 131 9.38 -2.17 -0.57
N VAL A 132 9.62 -2.20 0.73
CA VAL A 132 10.14 -3.38 1.41
C VAL A 132 9.18 -3.91 2.46
N LYS A 133 9.11 -5.24 2.57
CA LYS A 133 8.48 -5.90 3.72
C LYS A 133 9.44 -5.92 4.89
N MET A 134 8.97 -5.54 6.07
CA MET A 134 9.71 -5.72 7.31
C MET A 134 9.14 -6.85 8.17
N ALA A 135 9.85 -7.23 9.24
CA ALA A 135 9.31 -8.14 10.24
C ALA A 135 8.10 -7.52 10.96
N LYS A 136 7.24 -8.37 11.55
CA LYS A 136 6.14 -7.91 12.41
C LYS A 136 6.69 -6.97 13.50
N LEU A 137 5.99 -5.88 13.74
CA LEU A 137 6.29 -4.98 14.84
C LEU A 137 5.75 -5.55 16.16
N GLU A 138 6.66 -5.92 17.05
CA GLU A 138 6.32 -6.45 18.37
C GLU A 138 6.30 -5.34 19.44
N SER A 139 6.91 -4.17 19.14
CA SER A 139 6.98 -3.03 20.06
C SER A 139 7.38 -1.74 19.35
N GLU A 140 7.10 -0.61 20.01
CA GLU A 140 7.58 0.70 19.55
C GLU A 140 9.10 0.80 19.52
N GLU A 141 9.80 0.17 20.48
CA GLU A 141 11.27 0.16 20.54
C GLU A 141 11.87 -0.50 19.29
N GLN A 142 11.30 -1.66 18.90
CA GLN A 142 11.71 -2.33 17.66
C GLN A 142 11.43 -1.46 16.43
N ALA A 143 10.29 -0.78 16.36
CA ALA A 143 10.00 0.13 15.26
C ALA A 143 11.06 1.22 15.12
N VAL A 144 11.46 1.85 16.24
CA VAL A 144 12.53 2.88 16.27
C VAL A 144 13.88 2.33 15.81
N ASP A 145 14.20 1.09 16.16
CA ASP A 145 15.49 0.48 15.84
C ASP A 145 15.56 0.00 14.38
N GLU A 146 14.48 -0.56 13.85
CA GLU A 146 14.50 -1.28 12.57
C GLU A 146 13.99 -0.45 11.39
N VAL A 147 12.96 0.40 11.57
CA VAL A 147 12.39 1.19 10.47
C VAL A 147 13.40 2.18 9.91
N GLY A 148 14.11 2.90 10.79
CA GLY A 148 15.13 3.86 10.39
C GLY A 148 16.25 3.23 9.56
N LEU A 149 16.70 2.00 9.90
CA LEU A 149 17.75 1.28 9.16
C LEU A 149 17.33 0.99 7.71
N GLN A 150 16.05 0.67 7.48
CA GLN A 150 15.53 0.42 6.14
C GLN A 150 15.43 1.71 5.34
N LEU A 151 14.94 2.79 5.95
CA LEU A 151 14.88 4.11 5.31
C LEU A 151 16.28 4.64 4.98
N ASP A 152 17.24 4.44 5.87
CA ASP A 152 18.65 4.82 5.68
C ASP A 152 19.33 4.02 4.56
N ALA A 153 18.74 2.90 4.15
CA ALA A 153 19.15 2.11 2.98
C ALA A 153 18.55 2.62 1.66
N GLY A 154 17.68 3.64 1.67
CA GLY A 154 17.16 4.30 0.48
C GLY A 154 15.81 3.78 -0.02
N VAL A 155 15.04 3.05 0.80
CA VAL A 155 13.68 2.64 0.43
C VAL A 155 12.74 3.85 0.41
N SER A 156 11.72 3.79 -0.44
CA SER A 156 10.67 4.82 -0.58
C SER A 156 9.36 4.41 0.09
N GLY A 157 9.24 3.16 0.50
CA GLY A 157 8.08 2.66 1.22
C GLY A 157 8.38 1.45 2.08
N ILE A 158 7.65 1.31 3.19
CA ILE A 158 7.76 0.15 4.10
C ILE A 158 6.38 -0.47 4.26
N MET A 159 6.30 -1.80 4.10
CA MET A 159 5.13 -2.59 4.41
C MET A 159 5.28 -3.22 5.80
N PHE A 160 4.44 -2.75 6.72
CA PHE A 160 4.27 -3.35 8.04
C PHE A 160 3.42 -4.61 7.92
N VAL A 161 3.99 -5.76 8.28
CA VAL A 161 3.32 -7.06 8.11
C VAL A 161 2.59 -7.51 9.37
N GLU A 162 1.60 -8.38 9.19
CA GLU A 162 0.84 -8.99 10.29
C GLU A 162 0.28 -7.97 11.29
N VAL A 163 -0.16 -6.80 10.79
CA VAL A 163 -0.69 -5.74 11.66
C VAL A 163 -2.03 -6.15 12.24
N GLU A 164 -2.16 -6.05 13.56
CA GLU A 164 -3.33 -6.47 14.31
C GLU A 164 -4.03 -5.31 15.04
N SER A 165 -3.37 -4.16 15.16
CA SER A 165 -3.93 -3.00 15.86
C SER A 165 -3.53 -1.66 15.23
N ALA A 166 -4.35 -0.64 15.48
CA ALA A 166 -4.05 0.74 15.12
C ALA A 166 -2.80 1.29 15.87
N GLU A 167 -2.46 0.71 17.02
CA GLU A 167 -1.28 1.13 17.78
C GLU A 167 0.00 0.65 17.12
N GLU A 168 0.07 -0.58 16.62
CA GLU A 168 1.19 -1.08 15.82
C GLU A 168 1.44 -0.19 14.58
N VAL A 169 0.36 0.23 13.90
CA VAL A 169 0.46 1.18 12.79
C VAL A 169 1.11 2.47 13.24
N ARG A 170 0.66 3.06 14.37
CA ARG A 170 1.22 4.32 14.89
C ARG A 170 2.71 4.19 15.23
N TRP A 171 3.15 3.06 15.80
CA TRP A 171 4.59 2.82 16.03
C TRP A 171 5.38 2.91 14.73
N GLY A 172 4.93 2.19 13.69
CA GLY A 172 5.58 2.20 12.39
C GLY A 172 5.62 3.60 11.75
N LEU A 173 4.48 4.29 11.71
CA LEU A 173 4.39 5.63 11.11
C LEU A 173 5.28 6.65 11.84
N ARG A 174 5.31 6.63 13.18
CA ARG A 174 6.21 7.51 13.94
C ARG A 174 7.67 7.19 13.70
N ALA A 175 8.02 5.91 13.53
CA ALA A 175 9.39 5.49 13.24
C ALA A 175 9.83 5.81 11.79
N MET A 176 8.90 6.08 10.87
CA MET A 176 9.22 6.59 9.53
C MET A 176 9.57 8.09 9.54
N ARG A 177 9.11 8.86 10.52
CA ARG A 177 9.28 10.31 10.62
C ARG A 177 10.41 10.67 11.59
N TYR A 178 11.17 11.71 11.26
CA TYR A 178 12.22 12.21 12.15
C TYR A 178 11.64 12.78 13.45
N SER A 179 12.46 12.77 14.51
CA SER A 179 12.04 13.26 15.83
C SER A 179 11.69 14.76 15.84
N ASP A 180 12.24 15.53 14.90
CA ASP A 180 11.94 16.96 14.74
C ASP A 180 10.57 17.19 14.09
N ASP A 181 9.96 16.14 13.50
CA ASP A 181 8.68 16.15 12.77
C ASP A 181 7.61 15.28 13.48
N ASP A 182 7.57 15.30 14.79
CA ASP A 182 6.67 14.49 15.64
C ASP A 182 6.83 12.96 15.45
N GLY A 183 7.99 12.51 14.96
CA GLY A 183 8.36 11.12 14.81
C GLY A 183 9.28 10.59 15.88
N THR A 184 9.81 9.38 15.64
CA THR A 184 10.78 8.72 16.52
C THR A 184 12.03 8.25 15.78
N ARG A 185 12.13 8.48 14.45
CA ARG A 185 13.30 8.13 13.64
C ARG A 185 14.53 8.90 14.11
N ARG A 186 15.64 8.19 14.24
CA ARG A 186 16.95 8.80 14.58
C ARG A 186 17.47 9.65 13.43
N ASN A 187 18.35 10.60 13.74
CA ASN A 187 18.89 11.60 12.82
C ASN A 187 19.87 11.07 11.75
N GLY A 188 19.81 9.79 11.39
CA GLY A 188 20.59 9.20 10.30
C GLY A 188 19.96 9.45 8.94
N VAL A 189 20.77 9.37 7.88
CA VAL A 189 20.32 9.33 6.48
C VAL A 189 20.94 8.13 5.75
N GLY A 190 21.94 7.48 6.35
CA GLY A 190 22.63 6.32 5.79
C GLY A 190 23.13 6.54 4.36
N SER A 191 22.84 5.59 3.49
CA SER A 191 23.15 5.65 2.06
C SER A 191 21.96 6.10 1.20
N ALA A 192 20.84 6.46 1.83
CA ALA A 192 19.60 6.82 1.12
C ALA A 192 19.74 8.00 0.16
N PRO A 193 20.44 9.11 0.50
CA PRO A 193 20.62 10.23 -0.42
C PRO A 193 21.24 9.81 -1.76
N GLY A 194 22.19 8.84 -1.71
CA GLY A 194 22.84 8.33 -2.92
C GLY A 194 21.87 7.62 -3.87
N TYR A 195 20.97 6.78 -3.34
CA TYR A 195 19.95 6.11 -4.17
C TYR A 195 18.82 7.06 -4.59
N TRP A 196 18.49 8.05 -3.75
CA TRP A 196 17.48 9.05 -4.09
C TRP A 196 17.99 10.14 -5.06
N GLY A 197 19.29 10.19 -5.33
CA GLY A 197 19.91 11.16 -6.23
C GLY A 197 19.87 12.59 -5.68
N VAL A 198 19.84 12.78 -4.37
CA VAL A 198 19.71 14.07 -3.67
C VAL A 198 20.82 14.27 -2.65
N THR A 199 20.96 15.50 -2.14
CA THR A 199 21.84 15.78 -1.00
C THR A 199 21.26 15.28 0.32
N GLU A 200 22.09 15.14 1.36
CA GLU A 200 21.61 14.76 2.70
C GLU A 200 20.55 15.73 3.24
N ALA A 201 20.71 17.03 2.97
CA ALA A 201 19.78 18.06 3.41
C ALA A 201 18.42 17.91 2.71
N GLU A 202 18.43 17.73 1.40
CA GLU A 202 17.20 17.49 0.60
C GLU A 202 16.53 16.18 0.99
N TYR A 203 17.31 15.12 1.24
CA TYR A 203 16.74 13.86 1.73
C TYR A 203 16.01 14.05 3.07
N ARG A 204 16.64 14.76 4.03
CA ARG A 204 16.01 15.01 5.34
C ARG A 204 14.71 15.81 5.22
N GLU A 205 14.67 16.79 4.31
CA GLU A 205 13.48 17.61 4.06
C GLU A 205 12.36 16.79 3.43
N LYS A 206 12.70 15.84 2.53
CA LYS A 206 11.73 15.08 1.75
C LYS A 206 11.38 13.71 2.33
N ALA A 207 12.22 13.14 3.20
CA ALA A 207 12.00 11.81 3.79
C ALA A 207 11.01 11.86 4.95
N ASP A 208 9.85 12.46 4.72
CA ASP A 208 8.68 12.42 5.59
C ASP A 208 7.52 11.66 4.91
N LEU A 209 6.51 11.35 5.68
CA LEU A 209 5.46 10.40 5.36
C LEU A 209 4.29 11.07 4.63
N TRP A 210 4.10 10.74 3.34
CA TRP A 210 2.87 11.06 2.62
C TRP A 210 1.74 10.09 3.05
N PRO A 211 0.48 10.52 3.24
CA PRO A 211 -0.03 11.88 3.02
C PRO A 211 -0.04 12.79 4.27
N LEU A 212 0.61 12.41 5.39
CA LEU A 212 0.67 13.26 6.58
C LEU A 212 1.40 14.57 6.31
N ASP A 213 2.56 14.50 5.64
CA ASP A 213 3.22 15.64 5.05
C ASP A 213 2.93 15.64 3.54
N PRO A 214 2.25 16.70 3.01
CA PRO A 214 2.00 16.81 1.58
C PRO A 214 3.27 16.89 0.73
N ASN A 215 4.44 17.21 1.29
CA ASN A 215 5.72 17.24 0.60
C ASN A 215 6.56 15.99 0.86
N GLY A 216 6.09 15.10 1.73
CA GLY A 216 6.76 13.84 2.06
C GLY A 216 6.85 12.91 0.85
N GLU A 217 7.93 12.15 0.77
CA GLU A 217 8.22 11.22 -0.33
C GLU A 217 8.27 9.75 0.13
N LEU A 218 7.91 9.47 1.39
CA LEU A 218 7.79 8.12 1.93
C LEU A 218 6.33 7.67 1.95
N VAL A 219 6.07 6.39 1.68
CA VAL A 219 4.73 5.80 1.72
C VAL A 219 4.72 4.60 2.68
N SER A 220 3.78 4.59 3.63
CA SER A 220 3.54 3.44 4.49
C SER A 220 2.56 2.47 3.85
N TRP A 221 2.85 1.19 3.94
CA TRP A 221 1.95 0.12 3.53
C TRP A 221 1.64 -0.75 4.75
N VAL A 222 0.40 -1.18 4.88
CA VAL A 222 -0.08 -1.97 6.02
C VAL A 222 -0.76 -3.22 5.51
N ILE A 223 -0.32 -4.40 5.96
CA ILE A 223 -0.93 -5.67 5.57
C ILE A 223 -1.68 -6.31 6.74
N VAL A 224 -2.95 -6.62 6.51
CA VAL A 224 -3.85 -7.32 7.42
C VAL A 224 -3.97 -8.77 6.98
N GLU A 225 -3.52 -9.69 7.84
CA GLU A 225 -3.41 -11.11 7.45
C GLU A 225 -3.64 -12.09 8.63
N SER A 226 -4.30 -11.63 9.68
CA SER A 226 -4.74 -12.45 10.82
C SER A 226 -6.22 -12.25 11.15
N HIS A 227 -6.82 -13.11 11.97
CA HIS A 227 -8.19 -12.92 12.44
C HIS A 227 -8.33 -11.64 13.27
N GLU A 228 -7.34 -11.30 14.08
CA GLU A 228 -7.32 -10.10 14.91
C GLU A 228 -7.21 -8.84 14.05
N GLY A 229 -6.28 -8.83 13.10
CA GLY A 229 -6.15 -7.73 12.15
C GLY A 229 -7.42 -7.52 11.33
N LEU A 230 -8.09 -8.59 10.88
CA LEU A 230 -9.39 -8.49 10.19
C LEU A 230 -10.49 -7.91 11.08
N ALA A 231 -10.52 -8.28 12.38
CA ALA A 231 -11.48 -7.73 13.33
C ALA A 231 -11.27 -6.22 13.57
N ASN A 232 -10.02 -5.76 13.51
CA ASN A 232 -9.61 -4.39 13.76
C ASN A 232 -9.35 -3.57 12.48
N VAL A 233 -9.67 -4.11 11.30
CA VAL A 233 -9.29 -3.54 10.00
C VAL A 233 -9.75 -2.09 9.81
N ARG A 234 -10.91 -1.73 10.33
CA ARG A 234 -11.43 -0.35 10.24
C ARG A 234 -10.64 0.62 11.13
N GLU A 235 -10.25 0.19 12.32
CA GLU A 235 -9.42 1.00 13.23
C GLU A 235 -8.00 1.18 12.66
N ILE A 236 -7.47 0.15 12.01
CA ILE A 236 -6.20 0.17 11.29
C ILE A 236 -6.28 1.16 10.12
N ALA A 237 -7.30 1.03 9.27
CA ALA A 237 -7.49 1.91 8.10
C ALA A 237 -7.71 3.38 8.48
N ALA A 238 -8.33 3.64 9.64
CA ALA A 238 -8.62 4.98 10.13
C ALA A 238 -7.38 5.73 10.67
N VAL A 239 -6.21 5.08 10.78
CA VAL A 239 -4.99 5.75 11.26
C VAL A 239 -4.48 6.72 10.20
N PRO A 240 -4.42 8.04 10.49
CA PRO A 240 -3.87 9.01 9.55
C PRO A 240 -2.43 8.67 9.19
N GLY A 241 -2.12 8.69 7.89
CA GLY A 241 -0.79 8.38 7.38
C GLY A 241 -0.63 6.96 6.84
N VAL A 242 -1.66 6.11 6.90
CA VAL A 242 -1.69 4.86 6.14
C VAL A 242 -1.77 5.22 4.66
N GLY A 243 -0.70 4.93 3.91
CA GLY A 243 -0.61 5.22 2.49
C GLY A 243 -1.28 4.15 1.62
N VAL A 244 -1.15 2.86 1.99
CA VAL A 244 -1.80 1.73 1.31
C VAL A 244 -2.18 0.65 2.34
N LEU A 245 -3.38 0.10 2.22
CA LEU A 245 -3.83 -1.03 3.03
C LEU A 245 -3.94 -2.30 2.16
N TRP A 246 -3.48 -3.44 2.69
CA TRP A 246 -3.43 -4.72 1.96
C TRP A 246 -4.15 -5.85 2.70
N PRO A 247 -4.97 -6.67 2.03
CA PRO A 247 -5.26 -8.01 2.51
C PRO A 247 -4.05 -8.91 2.23
N GLY A 248 -3.54 -9.59 3.22
CA GLY A 248 -2.49 -10.59 3.06
C GLY A 248 -3.03 -11.87 2.41
N ALA A 249 -3.46 -11.76 1.14
CA ALA A 249 -4.25 -12.79 0.44
C ALA A 249 -3.62 -14.19 0.52
N GLY A 250 -2.29 -14.29 0.48
CA GLY A 250 -1.56 -15.55 0.61
C GLY A 250 -1.67 -16.16 2.00
N THR A 251 -1.42 -15.38 3.06
CA THR A 251 -1.52 -15.80 4.46
C THR A 251 -2.98 -16.10 4.83
N LEU A 252 -3.91 -15.21 4.45
CA LEU A 252 -5.35 -15.42 4.65
C LEU A 252 -5.85 -16.70 3.98
N ARG A 253 -5.31 -17.06 2.81
CA ARG A 253 -5.64 -18.34 2.18
C ARG A 253 -5.28 -19.55 3.08
N GLY A 254 -4.16 -19.47 3.79
CA GLY A 254 -3.78 -20.46 4.78
C GLY A 254 -4.72 -20.48 5.98
N LEU A 255 -5.12 -19.31 6.46
CA LEU A 255 -6.01 -19.11 7.60
C LEU A 255 -7.43 -19.66 7.36
N PHE A 256 -7.94 -19.49 6.14
CA PHE A 256 -9.25 -19.99 5.70
C PHE A 256 -9.16 -21.39 5.05
N SER A 257 -8.09 -22.15 5.28
CA SER A 257 -7.95 -23.54 4.83
C SER A 257 -7.98 -24.50 5.99
N THR A 258 -8.70 -25.61 5.84
CA THR A 258 -8.68 -26.75 6.76
C THR A 258 -7.91 -27.92 6.13
N VAL A 259 -7.34 -28.77 6.97
CA VAL A 259 -6.70 -30.02 6.52
C VAL A 259 -7.70 -31.13 6.70
N GLY A 260 -8.09 -31.79 5.61
CA GLY A 260 -8.96 -32.96 5.62
C GLY A 260 -8.29 -34.21 6.22
N ASP A 261 -9.08 -35.26 6.45
CA ASP A 261 -8.59 -36.56 7.00
C ASP A 261 -7.57 -37.23 6.07
N ASP A 262 -7.58 -36.90 4.79
CA ASP A 262 -6.63 -37.35 3.75
C ASP A 262 -5.32 -36.53 3.71
N GLY A 263 -5.22 -35.48 4.54
CA GLY A 263 -4.09 -34.53 4.56
C GLY A 263 -4.15 -33.47 3.49
N GLU A 264 -5.19 -33.43 2.66
CA GLU A 264 -5.40 -32.38 1.65
C GLU A 264 -5.90 -31.08 2.29
N ARG A 265 -5.43 -29.93 1.76
CA ARG A 265 -5.91 -28.60 2.20
C ARG A 265 -7.14 -28.22 1.39
N VAL A 266 -8.23 -27.95 2.09
CA VAL A 266 -9.50 -27.47 1.52
C VAL A 266 -9.66 -26.01 1.90
N LEU A 267 -9.70 -25.14 0.90
CA LEU A 267 -9.92 -23.69 1.06
C LEU A 267 -11.41 -23.40 1.21
N ASP A 268 -11.80 -22.68 2.25
CA ASP A 268 -13.06 -21.96 2.30
C ASP A 268 -12.95 -20.71 1.42
N HIS A 269 -13.34 -20.86 0.15
CA HIS A 269 -13.27 -19.77 -0.85
C HIS A 269 -14.12 -18.58 -0.47
N GLU A 270 -15.31 -18.80 0.11
CA GLU A 270 -16.22 -17.73 0.50
C GLU A 270 -15.65 -16.95 1.69
N GLY A 271 -15.19 -17.64 2.72
CA GLY A 271 -14.57 -17.00 3.89
C GLY A 271 -13.31 -16.21 3.53
N TRP A 272 -12.46 -16.78 2.67
CA TRP A 272 -11.26 -16.12 2.18
C TRP A 272 -11.57 -14.86 1.37
N GLU A 273 -12.52 -14.93 0.43
CA GLU A 273 -12.91 -13.76 -0.37
C GLU A 273 -13.59 -12.69 0.50
N ASN A 274 -14.44 -13.08 1.44
CA ASN A 274 -15.05 -12.16 2.39
C ASN A 274 -14.01 -11.41 3.23
N ALA A 275 -12.94 -12.08 3.64
CA ALA A 275 -11.82 -11.42 4.34
C ALA A 275 -11.13 -10.36 3.44
N ILE A 276 -10.86 -10.69 2.16
CA ILE A 276 -10.31 -9.73 1.19
C ILE A 276 -11.24 -8.53 1.02
N GLN A 277 -12.54 -8.77 0.85
CA GLN A 277 -13.55 -7.72 0.65
C GLN A 277 -13.76 -6.87 1.91
N SER A 278 -13.52 -7.40 3.12
CA SER A 278 -13.58 -6.60 4.35
C SER A 278 -12.47 -5.57 4.39
N VAL A 279 -11.25 -5.94 3.96
CA VAL A 279 -10.12 -4.99 3.85
C VAL A 279 -10.43 -3.93 2.78
N LEU A 280 -10.89 -4.34 1.59
CA LEU A 280 -11.26 -3.40 0.53
C LEU A 280 -12.37 -2.43 0.98
N SER A 281 -13.33 -2.91 1.76
CA SER A 281 -14.40 -2.07 2.31
C SER A 281 -13.85 -1.02 3.27
N ALA A 282 -12.87 -1.37 4.10
CA ALA A 282 -12.18 -0.43 4.97
C ALA A 282 -11.36 0.59 4.16
N CYS A 283 -10.65 0.15 3.12
CA CYS A 283 -9.96 1.05 2.20
C CYS A 283 -10.91 2.13 1.65
N LYS A 284 -12.07 1.71 1.14
CA LYS A 284 -13.07 2.62 0.56
C LYS A 284 -13.71 3.55 1.58
N GLU A 285 -13.92 3.06 2.80
CA GLU A 285 -14.54 3.86 3.87
C GLU A 285 -13.63 4.99 4.34
N PHE A 286 -12.33 4.75 4.40
CA PHE A 286 -11.34 5.70 4.92
C PHE A 286 -10.52 6.37 3.81
N ASP A 287 -10.89 6.18 2.54
CA ASP A 287 -10.21 6.75 1.37
C ASP A 287 -8.70 6.43 1.33
N VAL A 288 -8.37 5.18 1.65
CA VAL A 288 -7.00 4.66 1.62
C VAL A 288 -6.83 3.79 0.37
N PRO A 289 -5.79 3.98 -0.45
CA PRO A 289 -5.47 3.08 -1.55
C PRO A 289 -5.40 1.62 -1.10
N CYS A 290 -6.03 0.71 -1.87
CA CYS A 290 -6.07 -0.70 -1.52
C CYS A 290 -5.16 -1.52 -2.44
N GLY A 291 -4.29 -2.33 -1.83
CA GLY A 291 -3.35 -3.17 -2.56
C GLY A 291 -3.79 -4.62 -2.70
N TYR A 292 -3.25 -5.33 -3.71
CA TYR A 292 -3.52 -6.75 -3.93
C TYR A 292 -2.37 -7.44 -4.71
N PRO A 293 -1.94 -8.65 -4.31
CA PRO A 293 -1.00 -9.45 -5.10
C PRO A 293 -1.78 -10.11 -6.27
N ALA A 294 -1.60 -9.60 -7.49
CA ALA A 294 -2.37 -10.02 -8.65
C ALA A 294 -1.58 -10.94 -9.61
N ASN A 295 -2.33 -11.63 -10.44
CA ASN A 295 -1.85 -12.37 -11.60
C ASN A 295 -2.81 -12.17 -12.78
N SER A 296 -2.47 -12.69 -13.97
CA SER A 296 -3.26 -12.49 -15.19
C SER A 296 -4.70 -13.01 -15.13
N SER A 297 -5.02 -13.90 -14.19
CA SER A 297 -6.38 -14.46 -14.05
C SER A 297 -7.31 -13.62 -13.17
N ASP A 298 -6.77 -12.68 -12.36
CA ASP A 298 -7.56 -11.91 -11.39
C ASP A 298 -7.38 -10.39 -11.46
N ILE A 299 -6.38 -9.89 -12.18
CA ILE A 299 -6.05 -8.46 -12.24
C ILE A 299 -7.24 -7.59 -12.69
N GLU A 300 -7.98 -7.99 -13.74
CA GLU A 300 -9.15 -7.27 -14.26
C GLU A 300 -10.24 -7.18 -13.18
N MET A 301 -10.60 -8.32 -12.59
CA MET A 301 -11.60 -8.38 -11.52
C MET A 301 -11.21 -7.50 -10.33
N ARG A 302 -9.95 -7.51 -9.91
CA ARG A 302 -9.48 -6.73 -8.76
C ARG A 302 -9.46 -5.23 -9.06
N LEU A 303 -9.09 -4.81 -10.27
CA LEU A 303 -9.24 -3.43 -10.73
C LEU A 303 -10.71 -2.98 -10.69
N ASP A 304 -11.63 -3.79 -11.23
CA ASP A 304 -13.07 -3.50 -11.23
C ASP A 304 -13.65 -3.40 -9.82
N GLN A 305 -13.12 -4.16 -8.87
CA GLN A 305 -13.52 -4.09 -7.46
C GLN A 305 -13.03 -2.80 -6.78
N GLY A 306 -12.00 -2.14 -7.33
CA GLY A 306 -11.44 -0.89 -6.80
C GLY A 306 -10.11 -1.06 -6.05
N PHE A 307 -9.40 -2.17 -6.22
CA PHE A 307 -7.99 -2.22 -5.85
C PHE A 307 -7.18 -1.34 -6.79
N SER A 308 -6.18 -0.65 -6.28
CA SER A 308 -5.39 0.33 -7.04
C SER A 308 -3.88 0.16 -6.94
N VAL A 309 -3.37 -0.70 -6.06
CA VAL A 309 -1.95 -0.97 -5.90
C VAL A 309 -1.70 -2.46 -6.08
N PHE A 310 -0.89 -2.84 -7.07
CA PHE A 310 -0.72 -4.24 -7.43
C PHE A 310 0.74 -4.66 -7.39
N VAL A 311 1.02 -5.84 -6.84
CA VAL A 311 2.32 -6.49 -6.92
C VAL A 311 2.19 -7.81 -7.67
N MET A 312 3.02 -8.01 -8.69
CA MET A 312 3.08 -9.23 -9.49
C MET A 312 4.38 -9.98 -9.23
N GLY A 313 4.35 -11.29 -9.43
CA GLY A 313 5.55 -12.11 -9.35
C GLY A 313 6.60 -11.68 -10.40
N TRP A 314 7.88 -11.78 -10.06
CA TRP A 314 8.97 -11.50 -11.00
C TRP A 314 9.06 -12.58 -12.07
N GLY A 315 9.25 -12.18 -13.33
CA GLY A 315 9.39 -13.06 -14.50
C GLY A 315 8.27 -12.86 -15.51
N GLU A 316 8.33 -13.62 -16.61
CA GLU A 316 7.50 -13.44 -17.81
C GLU A 316 6.00 -13.28 -17.50
N SER A 317 5.43 -14.17 -16.70
CA SER A 317 4.01 -14.08 -16.33
C SER A 317 3.65 -12.84 -15.51
N GLY A 318 4.55 -12.38 -14.64
CA GLY A 318 4.33 -11.16 -13.87
C GLY A 318 4.48 -9.91 -14.74
N PHE A 319 5.44 -9.89 -15.63
CA PHE A 319 5.65 -8.82 -16.61
C PHE A 319 4.42 -8.66 -17.52
N GLU A 320 3.92 -9.77 -18.08
CA GLU A 320 2.68 -9.78 -18.85
C GLU A 320 1.49 -9.24 -18.02
N THR A 321 1.40 -9.62 -16.74
CA THR A 321 0.32 -9.13 -15.86
C THR A 321 0.42 -7.61 -15.61
N VAL A 322 1.63 -7.07 -15.48
CA VAL A 322 1.85 -5.60 -15.39
C VAL A 322 1.34 -4.92 -16.67
N GLU A 323 1.69 -5.44 -17.85
CA GLU A 323 1.24 -4.90 -19.14
C GLU A 323 -0.28 -4.89 -19.25
N ILE A 324 -0.92 -6.03 -18.93
CA ILE A 324 -2.40 -6.15 -18.91
C ILE A 324 -3.00 -5.14 -17.93
N GLY A 325 -2.50 -5.07 -16.70
CA GLY A 325 -3.01 -4.15 -15.68
C GLY A 325 -2.90 -2.69 -16.09
N ARG A 326 -1.76 -2.28 -16.66
CA ARG A 326 -1.55 -0.92 -17.17
C ARG A 326 -2.51 -0.60 -18.32
N GLN A 327 -2.70 -1.52 -19.25
CA GLN A 327 -3.64 -1.36 -20.37
C GLN A 327 -5.07 -1.19 -19.85
N LEU A 328 -5.52 -2.03 -18.91
CA LEU A 328 -6.86 -1.95 -18.31
C LEU A 328 -7.06 -0.64 -17.55
N ALA A 329 -6.02 -0.14 -16.90
CA ALA A 329 -6.02 1.14 -16.18
C ALA A 329 -5.81 2.38 -17.08
N GLY A 330 -5.71 2.20 -18.41
CA GLY A 330 -5.52 3.30 -19.36
C GLY A 330 -4.11 3.93 -19.30
N ARG A 331 -3.07 3.10 -19.02
CA ARG A 331 -1.67 3.54 -18.87
C ARG A 331 -0.75 2.88 -19.89
#